data_645712b2da121be2581386f781c7b366
#
_entry.id   645712b2da121be2581386f781c7b366
#
_cell.length_a   1.000
_cell.length_b   1.000
_cell.length_c   1.000
_cell.angle_alpha   90.00
_cell.angle_beta   90.00
_cell.angle_gamma   90.00
#
_symmetry.space_group_name_H-M   'P 1'
#
loop_
_entity.id
_entity.type
_entity.pdbx_description
1 polymer ?
#
loop_
_entity_poly.entity_id
_entity_poly.type
_entity_poly.pdbx_seq_one_letter_code
_entity_poly.pdbx_strand_id
1 'polypeptide(L)'
;MWPLLAVPSIGALALLSGKRLYCSWGFGAGLVLLLFLAGAIAVQPMSGDFGAFNIYPEDAIFAALFLAAALRLSVGRKLVAEHVPWLLFGIATAASFVIGSQFYGLKPAGVEYRSIFYVVAGGLYCGSFRLRSDGLKQFVSLWLWTAGALLILASFRWMAELADLAICSQWAGVGGANPIRVLNANQALFLSQAFLVTLYLYRHTAAKFALACFSGALLLAVILLEHRSVWVATAAACGVLAWREKAWKKFMTAVLLAAFIALPVYFLLSNYAGTVSASLRSSVEEPFDPAHSTIAWRTELWQQYIFEFIALNGAQTWFGTGFGNPATYDVEGNSVSNAPHNYFVYALNRAGVLGLVTLILAYGMLLYRVRGRSGSWDYLGLFLTITASQLVFFMAYAPSFEQGLVSGAILGLIPQRPSTEPS
;
A
#
# COMPACT_ATOMS: atom_id res chain seq x y z
N MET A 1 -10.45 -24.33 17.25
CA MET A 1 -11.64 -23.75 17.92
C MET A 1 -11.59 -22.22 18.05
N TRP A 2 -10.51 -21.61 18.49
CA TRP A 2 -10.40 -20.15 18.65
C TRP A 2 -10.67 -19.32 17.37
N PRO A 3 -10.22 -19.71 16.16
CA PRO A 3 -10.50 -18.95 14.94
C PRO A 3 -11.99 -18.88 14.57
N LEU A 4 -12.74 -19.94 14.85
CA LEU A 4 -14.19 -20.00 14.55
C LEU A 4 -15.03 -19.06 15.40
N LEU A 5 -14.54 -18.68 16.58
CA LEU A 5 -15.20 -17.69 17.46
C LEU A 5 -14.73 -16.27 17.21
N ALA A 6 -13.49 -16.09 16.77
CA ALA A 6 -12.91 -14.77 16.53
C ALA A 6 -13.57 -14.05 15.34
N VAL A 7 -13.82 -14.74 14.24
CA VAL A 7 -14.45 -14.15 13.04
C VAL A 7 -15.87 -13.63 13.29
N PRO A 8 -16.80 -14.42 13.89
CA PRO A 8 -18.13 -13.91 14.25
C PRO A 8 -18.06 -12.77 15.26
N SER A 9 -17.15 -12.84 16.25
CA SER A 9 -17.01 -11.81 17.28
C SER A 9 -16.56 -10.48 16.71
N ILE A 10 -15.59 -10.47 15.78
CA ILE A 10 -15.12 -9.26 15.11
C ILE A 10 -16.20 -8.72 14.15
N GLY A 11 -16.90 -9.60 13.42
CA GLY A 11 -18.05 -9.23 12.62
C GLY A 11 -19.18 -8.63 13.44
N ALA A 12 -19.52 -9.23 14.58
CA ALA A 12 -20.51 -8.69 15.53
C ALA A 12 -20.05 -7.33 16.10
N LEU A 13 -18.78 -7.18 16.45
CA LEU A 13 -18.21 -5.91 16.90
C LEU A 13 -18.30 -4.82 15.81
N ALA A 14 -18.04 -5.17 14.55
CA ALA A 14 -18.18 -4.25 13.41
C ALA A 14 -19.65 -3.84 13.21
N LEU A 15 -20.59 -4.76 13.32
CA LEU A 15 -22.02 -4.49 13.22
C LEU A 15 -22.54 -3.67 14.42
N LEU A 16 -22.15 -4.02 15.65
CA LEU A 16 -22.49 -3.27 16.86
C LEU A 16 -21.87 -1.86 16.87
N SER A 17 -20.76 -1.70 16.17
CA SER A 17 -20.10 -0.41 15.95
C SER A 17 -20.67 0.39 14.76
N GLY A 18 -21.72 -0.08 14.11
CA GLY A 18 -22.28 0.50 12.88
C GLY A 18 -22.54 2.01 12.98
N LYS A 19 -23.08 2.49 14.12
CA LYS A 19 -23.26 3.92 14.36
C LYS A 19 -21.93 4.68 14.40
N ARG A 20 -20.88 4.13 15.01
CA ARG A 20 -19.54 4.74 15.07
C ARG A 20 -18.88 4.73 13.69
N LEU A 21 -18.99 3.64 12.95
CA LEU A 21 -18.51 3.56 11.55
C LEU A 21 -19.23 4.56 10.64
N TYR A 22 -20.53 4.77 10.85
CA TYR A 22 -21.30 5.77 10.10
C TYR A 22 -20.93 7.21 10.45
N CYS A 23 -20.66 7.52 11.73
CA CYS A 23 -20.44 8.88 12.21
C CYS A 23 -18.98 9.31 12.29
N SER A 24 -18.02 8.38 12.39
CA SER A 24 -16.61 8.69 12.65
C SER A 24 -15.68 8.01 11.66
N TRP A 25 -15.08 8.79 10.79
CA TRP A 25 -14.07 8.29 9.85
C TRP A 25 -12.82 7.76 10.59
N GLY A 26 -12.40 8.44 11.66
CA GLY A 26 -11.23 8.06 12.46
C GLY A 26 -11.37 6.71 13.14
N PHE A 27 -12.59 6.32 13.52
CA PHE A 27 -12.85 4.99 14.06
C PHE A 27 -12.63 3.90 13.01
N GLY A 28 -13.16 4.06 11.80
CA GLY A 28 -12.97 3.09 10.72
C GLY A 28 -11.53 3.05 10.21
N ALA A 29 -10.87 4.21 10.06
CA ALA A 29 -9.46 4.28 9.70
C ALA A 29 -8.58 3.61 10.77
N GLY A 30 -8.84 3.87 12.06
CA GLY A 30 -8.14 3.22 13.17
C GLY A 30 -8.32 1.71 13.17
N LEU A 31 -9.52 1.21 12.85
CA LEU A 31 -9.80 -0.22 12.75
C LEU A 31 -9.02 -0.88 11.61
N VAL A 32 -8.95 -0.23 10.44
CA VAL A 32 -8.14 -0.70 9.30
C VAL A 32 -6.65 -0.75 9.65
N LEU A 33 -6.13 0.30 10.29
CA LEU A 33 -4.73 0.34 10.70
C LEU A 33 -4.42 -0.67 11.82
N LEU A 34 -5.38 -0.94 12.70
CA LEU A 34 -5.25 -2.00 13.70
C LEU A 34 -5.19 -3.39 13.05
N LEU A 35 -6.02 -3.65 12.03
CA LEU A 35 -5.93 -4.89 11.24
C LEU A 35 -4.59 -5.02 10.53
N PHE A 36 -4.08 -3.92 9.99
CA PHE A 36 -2.77 -3.89 9.33
C PHE A 36 -1.66 -4.26 10.31
N LEU A 37 -1.69 -3.73 11.53
CA LEU A 37 -0.76 -4.11 12.61
C LEU A 37 -0.95 -5.56 13.06
N ALA A 38 -2.20 -6.00 13.22
CA ALA A 38 -2.50 -7.39 13.58
C ALA A 38 -1.96 -8.36 12.53
N GLY A 39 -2.12 -8.06 11.24
CA GLY A 39 -1.54 -8.83 10.14
C GLY A 39 -0.01 -8.80 10.11
N ALA A 40 0.60 -7.71 10.60
CA ALA A 40 2.05 -7.65 10.76
C ALA A 40 2.57 -8.53 11.92
N ILE A 41 1.80 -8.63 13.00
CA ILE A 41 2.15 -9.44 14.19
C ILE A 41 1.83 -10.91 13.97
N ALA A 42 0.73 -11.22 13.30
CA ALA A 42 0.27 -12.59 13.09
C ALA A 42 1.23 -13.36 12.17
N VAL A 43 1.63 -14.54 12.62
CA VAL A 43 2.48 -15.44 11.83
C VAL A 43 1.66 -16.19 10.78
N GLN A 44 0.40 -16.45 11.10
CA GLN A 44 -0.55 -17.08 10.17
C GLN A 44 -1.84 -16.29 10.13
N PRO A 45 -2.45 -16.09 8.95
CA PRO A 45 -3.72 -15.39 8.85
C PRO A 45 -4.80 -16.17 9.61
N MET A 46 -5.54 -15.47 10.47
CA MET A 46 -6.72 -16.02 11.11
C MET A 46 -7.81 -16.18 10.05
N SER A 47 -8.17 -17.41 9.69
CA SER A 47 -9.25 -17.67 8.76
C SER A 47 -10.21 -18.72 9.30
N GLY A 48 -11.51 -18.54 9.02
CA GLY A 48 -12.53 -19.58 9.19
C GLY A 48 -12.77 -20.26 7.84
N ASP A 49 -12.63 -21.59 7.79
CA ASP A 49 -12.99 -22.36 6.60
C ASP A 49 -14.49 -22.68 6.64
N PHE A 50 -15.22 -22.19 5.66
CA PHE A 50 -16.65 -22.45 5.46
C PHE A 50 -16.89 -23.31 4.19
N GLY A 51 -15.93 -24.16 3.85
CA GLY A 51 -16.01 -25.08 2.71
C GLY A 51 -15.84 -24.38 1.36
N ALA A 52 -16.86 -23.62 0.93
CA ALA A 52 -16.81 -22.93 -0.37
C ALA A 52 -15.87 -21.70 -0.37
N PHE A 53 -15.53 -21.15 0.80
CA PHE A 53 -14.68 -19.97 0.93
C PHE A 53 -14.10 -19.83 2.34
N ASN A 54 -12.94 -19.19 2.43
CA ASN A 54 -12.33 -18.80 3.70
C ASN A 54 -12.76 -17.37 4.04
N ILE A 55 -13.31 -17.15 5.23
CA ILE A 55 -13.64 -15.82 5.76
C ILE A 55 -12.53 -15.38 6.69
N TYR A 56 -12.07 -14.15 6.48
CA TYR A 56 -11.10 -13.47 7.33
C TYR A 56 -11.79 -12.34 8.11
N PRO A 57 -11.27 -11.93 9.27
CA PRO A 57 -11.79 -10.78 10.00
C PRO A 57 -11.89 -9.51 9.15
N GLU A 58 -10.93 -9.33 8.25
CA GLU A 58 -10.88 -8.23 7.29
C GLU A 58 -12.12 -8.19 6.38
N ASP A 59 -12.62 -9.35 5.93
CA ASP A 59 -13.79 -9.42 5.05
C ASP A 59 -15.02 -8.76 5.71
N ALA A 60 -15.26 -9.07 6.99
CA ALA A 60 -16.39 -8.50 7.73
C ALA A 60 -16.23 -7.00 7.96
N ILE A 61 -15.01 -6.56 8.30
CA ILE A 61 -14.72 -5.14 8.55
C ILE A 61 -14.86 -4.34 7.26
N PHE A 62 -14.26 -4.77 6.15
CA PHE A 62 -14.33 -4.04 4.89
C PHE A 62 -15.74 -4.07 4.28
N ALA A 63 -16.51 -5.14 4.47
CA ALA A 63 -17.93 -5.16 4.10
C ALA A 63 -18.73 -4.12 4.92
N ALA A 64 -18.49 -4.01 6.22
CA ALA A 64 -19.14 -3.00 7.06
C ALA A 64 -18.73 -1.58 6.68
N LEU A 65 -17.46 -1.33 6.36
CA LEU A 65 -16.97 -0.04 5.88
C LEU A 65 -17.61 0.33 4.53
N PHE A 66 -17.68 -0.61 3.61
CA PHE A 66 -18.32 -0.42 2.31
C PHE A 66 -19.81 -0.08 2.47
N LEU A 67 -20.54 -0.83 3.30
CA LEU A 67 -21.96 -0.57 3.58
C LEU A 67 -22.16 0.82 4.22
N ALA A 68 -21.34 1.18 5.20
CA ALA A 68 -21.38 2.51 5.83
C ALA A 68 -21.11 3.63 4.81
N ALA A 69 -20.19 3.42 3.87
CA ALA A 69 -19.93 4.36 2.78
C ALA A 69 -21.13 4.46 1.83
N ALA A 70 -21.67 3.33 1.39
CA ALA A 70 -22.81 3.27 0.49
C ALA A 70 -24.04 3.98 1.08
N LEU A 71 -24.36 3.72 2.36
CA LEU A 71 -25.45 4.40 3.07
C LEU A 71 -25.21 5.92 3.14
N ARG A 72 -23.98 6.35 3.43
CA ARG A 72 -23.64 7.79 3.51
C ARG A 72 -23.76 8.48 2.17
N LEU A 73 -23.31 7.85 1.10
CA LEU A 73 -23.36 8.38 -0.25
C LEU A 73 -24.79 8.40 -0.81
N SER A 74 -25.65 7.44 -0.41
CA SER A 74 -27.04 7.37 -0.87
C SER A 74 -27.99 8.33 -0.11
N VAL A 75 -27.80 8.49 1.21
CA VAL A 75 -28.77 9.23 2.04
C VAL A 75 -28.38 10.70 2.29
N GLY A 76 -27.10 11.00 2.35
CA GLY A 76 -26.66 12.32 2.87
C GLY A 76 -25.69 13.09 2.00
N ARG A 77 -25.17 12.54 0.92
CA ARG A 77 -24.12 13.17 0.14
C ARG A 77 -24.32 13.01 -1.36
N LYS A 78 -24.19 14.13 -2.04
CA LYS A 78 -24.02 14.09 -3.49
C LYS A 78 -22.68 13.44 -3.79
N LEU A 79 -22.70 12.36 -4.56
CA LEU A 79 -21.54 11.84 -5.27
C LEU A 79 -20.91 13.00 -6.04
N VAL A 80 -19.70 13.37 -5.71
CA VAL A 80 -18.94 14.33 -6.49
C VAL A 80 -18.22 13.61 -7.62
N ALA A 81 -17.97 14.31 -8.72
CA ALA A 81 -17.37 13.72 -9.92
C ALA A 81 -16.07 12.96 -9.65
N GLU A 82 -15.34 13.36 -8.60
CA GLU A 82 -14.07 12.73 -8.19
C GLU A 82 -14.23 11.30 -7.65
N HIS A 83 -15.42 10.91 -7.18
CA HIS A 83 -15.69 9.54 -6.75
C HIS A 83 -15.99 8.60 -7.92
N VAL A 84 -16.41 9.14 -9.06
CA VAL A 84 -16.88 8.34 -10.20
C VAL A 84 -15.81 7.37 -10.72
N PRO A 85 -14.55 7.78 -10.98
CA PRO A 85 -13.53 6.85 -11.45
C PRO A 85 -13.24 5.73 -10.44
N TRP A 86 -13.28 6.04 -9.13
CA TRP A 86 -13.09 5.05 -8.06
C TRP A 86 -14.23 4.03 -8.00
N LEU A 87 -15.47 4.49 -8.16
CA LEU A 87 -16.65 3.63 -8.24
C LEU A 87 -16.63 2.76 -9.50
N LEU A 88 -16.26 3.35 -10.66
CA LEU A 88 -16.14 2.61 -11.91
C LEU A 88 -15.07 1.53 -11.83
N PHE A 89 -13.94 1.80 -11.17
CA PHE A 89 -12.92 0.79 -10.89
C PHE A 89 -13.47 -0.34 -10.02
N GLY A 90 -14.21 0.00 -8.96
CA GLY A 90 -14.88 -0.99 -8.11
C GLY A 90 -15.90 -1.84 -8.88
N ILE A 91 -16.69 -1.23 -9.77
CA ILE A 91 -17.67 -1.94 -10.61
C ILE A 91 -16.97 -2.84 -11.62
N ALA A 92 -15.94 -2.35 -12.32
CA ALA A 92 -15.20 -3.12 -13.30
C ALA A 92 -14.56 -4.37 -12.69
N THR A 93 -13.93 -4.20 -11.52
CA THR A 93 -13.32 -5.31 -10.79
C THR A 93 -14.35 -6.27 -10.19
N ALA A 94 -15.51 -5.78 -9.72
CA ALA A 94 -16.61 -6.62 -9.27
C ALA A 94 -17.22 -7.46 -10.43
N ALA A 95 -17.37 -6.87 -11.62
CA ALA A 95 -17.79 -7.61 -12.81
C ALA A 95 -16.81 -8.72 -13.16
N SER A 96 -15.51 -8.41 -13.14
CA SER A 96 -14.44 -9.39 -13.34
C SER A 96 -14.45 -10.50 -12.27
N PHE A 97 -14.76 -10.17 -11.02
CA PHE A 97 -14.93 -11.15 -9.94
C PHE A 97 -16.09 -12.10 -10.24
N VAL A 98 -17.24 -11.59 -10.69
CA VAL A 98 -18.40 -12.44 -11.07
C VAL A 98 -18.02 -13.39 -12.20
N ILE A 99 -17.35 -12.87 -13.24
CA ILE A 99 -16.86 -13.69 -14.36
C ILE A 99 -15.91 -14.77 -13.85
N GLY A 100 -14.90 -14.39 -13.08
CA GLY A 100 -13.92 -15.33 -12.52
C GLY A 100 -14.57 -16.39 -11.62
N SER A 101 -15.58 -16.01 -10.82
CA SER A 101 -16.32 -16.94 -9.97
C SER A 101 -17.09 -18.00 -10.78
N GLN A 102 -17.59 -17.64 -11.96
CA GLN A 102 -18.28 -18.57 -12.86
C GLN A 102 -17.32 -19.56 -13.52
N PHE A 103 -16.12 -19.12 -13.92
CA PHE A 103 -15.16 -19.96 -14.63
C PHE A 103 -14.26 -20.77 -13.71
N TYR A 104 -13.80 -20.19 -12.59
CA TYR A 104 -12.76 -20.78 -11.73
C TYR A 104 -13.27 -21.13 -10.33
N GLY A 105 -14.50 -20.76 -10.01
CA GLY A 105 -15.13 -20.98 -8.72
C GLY A 105 -14.97 -19.82 -7.75
N LEU A 106 -15.87 -19.77 -6.78
CA LEU A 106 -15.98 -18.65 -5.83
C LEU A 106 -14.75 -18.52 -4.93
N LYS A 107 -14.16 -19.64 -4.48
CA LYS A 107 -13.03 -19.64 -3.54
C LYS A 107 -11.76 -19.01 -4.15
N PRO A 108 -11.25 -19.46 -5.32
CA PRO A 108 -10.07 -18.86 -5.93
C PRO A 108 -10.32 -17.40 -6.36
N ALA A 109 -11.49 -17.12 -6.97
CA ALA A 109 -11.85 -15.76 -7.35
C ALA A 109 -11.94 -14.81 -6.16
N GLY A 110 -12.53 -15.27 -5.05
CA GLY A 110 -12.65 -14.48 -3.82
C GLY A 110 -11.31 -14.20 -3.14
N VAL A 111 -10.43 -15.19 -3.09
CA VAL A 111 -9.08 -15.00 -2.52
C VAL A 111 -8.31 -13.93 -3.27
N GLU A 112 -8.39 -13.93 -4.60
CA GLU A 112 -7.66 -12.99 -5.44
C GLU A 112 -8.31 -11.59 -5.46
N TYR A 113 -9.63 -11.50 -5.56
CA TYR A 113 -10.38 -10.24 -5.60
C TYR A 113 -10.33 -9.45 -4.29
N ARG A 114 -10.22 -10.13 -3.17
CA ARG A 114 -10.31 -9.57 -1.81
C ARG A 114 -9.44 -8.35 -1.60
N SER A 115 -8.18 -8.40 -2.02
CA SER A 115 -7.24 -7.27 -1.84
C SER A 115 -7.73 -5.99 -2.52
N ILE A 116 -8.28 -6.12 -3.72
CA ILE A 116 -8.84 -4.98 -4.48
C ILE A 116 -10.10 -4.46 -3.81
N PHE A 117 -11.00 -5.35 -3.40
CA PHE A 117 -12.21 -4.97 -2.68
C PHE A 117 -11.88 -4.15 -1.42
N TYR A 118 -10.89 -4.55 -0.65
CA TYR A 118 -10.49 -3.83 0.56
C TYR A 118 -9.95 -2.42 0.25
N VAL A 119 -9.12 -2.28 -0.78
CA VAL A 119 -8.62 -0.96 -1.21
C VAL A 119 -9.77 -0.06 -1.66
N VAL A 120 -10.71 -0.59 -2.45
CA VAL A 120 -11.88 0.15 -2.93
C VAL A 120 -12.79 0.52 -1.77
N ALA A 121 -13.11 -0.43 -0.88
CA ALA A 121 -13.98 -0.20 0.27
C ALA A 121 -13.38 0.84 1.25
N GLY A 122 -12.09 0.73 1.58
CA GLY A 122 -11.37 1.69 2.42
C GLY A 122 -11.35 3.09 1.78
N GLY A 123 -11.11 3.16 0.47
CA GLY A 123 -11.12 4.41 -0.29
C GLY A 123 -12.50 5.08 -0.31
N LEU A 124 -13.55 4.35 -0.61
CA LEU A 124 -14.93 4.85 -0.58
C LEU A 124 -15.35 5.25 0.84
N TYR A 125 -14.97 4.46 1.84
CA TYR A 125 -15.29 4.76 3.23
C TYR A 125 -14.72 6.11 3.66
N CYS A 126 -13.41 6.32 3.57
CA CYS A 126 -12.79 7.58 3.94
C CYS A 126 -13.25 8.72 3.02
N GLY A 127 -13.39 8.48 1.71
CA GLY A 127 -13.86 9.46 0.73
C GLY A 127 -15.30 9.91 0.95
N SER A 128 -16.12 9.07 1.60
CA SER A 128 -17.50 9.44 1.94
C SER A 128 -17.60 10.46 3.10
N PHE A 129 -16.51 10.79 3.80
CA PHE A 129 -16.46 11.86 4.79
C PHE A 129 -15.94 13.18 4.20
N ARG A 130 -16.28 14.29 4.84
CA ARG A 130 -15.68 15.60 4.56
C ARG A 130 -14.51 15.82 5.51
N LEU A 131 -13.31 15.61 5.04
CA LEU A 131 -12.13 15.80 5.85
C LEU A 131 -11.73 17.28 5.85
N ARG A 132 -11.80 17.88 7.05
CA ARG A 132 -11.25 19.21 7.34
C ARG A 132 -9.84 19.05 7.89
N SER A 133 -9.17 20.17 8.15
CA SER A 133 -7.81 20.20 8.70
C SER A 133 -7.62 19.31 9.94
N ASP A 134 -8.58 19.31 10.86
CA ASP A 134 -8.49 18.49 12.08
C ASP A 134 -8.61 16.99 11.79
N GLY A 135 -9.48 16.61 10.84
CA GLY A 135 -9.53 15.24 10.36
C GLY A 135 -8.20 14.80 9.72
N LEU A 136 -7.55 15.68 8.97
CA LEU A 136 -6.24 15.38 8.38
C LEU A 136 -5.13 15.27 9.44
N LYS A 137 -5.14 16.11 10.47
CA LYS A 137 -4.23 15.98 11.61
C LYS A 137 -4.42 14.63 12.31
N GLN A 138 -5.68 14.22 12.51
CA GLN A 138 -5.99 12.91 13.10
C GLN A 138 -5.51 11.76 12.19
N PHE A 139 -5.70 11.86 10.87
CA PHE A 139 -5.19 10.88 9.91
C PHE A 139 -3.67 10.74 10.01
N VAL A 140 -2.96 11.86 9.98
CA VAL A 140 -1.50 11.91 10.11
C VAL A 140 -1.05 11.32 11.45
N SER A 141 -1.74 11.65 12.53
CA SER A 141 -1.44 11.10 13.86
C SER A 141 -1.61 9.58 13.90
N LEU A 142 -2.74 9.05 13.41
CA LEU A 142 -2.97 7.60 13.34
C LEU A 142 -1.90 6.90 12.47
N TRP A 143 -1.53 7.52 11.36
CA TRP A 143 -0.49 7.00 10.47
C TRP A 143 0.87 6.90 11.17
N LEU A 144 1.27 7.96 11.88
CA LEU A 144 2.53 7.98 12.63
C LEU A 144 2.54 7.02 13.82
N TRP A 145 1.43 6.88 14.55
CA TRP A 145 1.32 5.89 15.63
C TRP A 145 1.45 4.47 15.10
N THR A 146 0.81 4.16 14.00
CA THR A 146 0.92 2.85 13.33
C THR A 146 2.35 2.59 12.87
N ALA A 147 3.00 3.60 12.27
CA ALA A 147 4.41 3.49 11.87
C ALA A 147 5.34 3.28 13.07
N GLY A 148 5.11 3.97 14.18
CA GLY A 148 5.83 3.75 15.43
C GLY A 148 5.70 2.32 15.95
N ALA A 149 4.48 1.77 15.93
CA ALA A 149 4.24 0.38 16.31
C ALA A 149 4.95 -0.62 15.38
N LEU A 150 4.92 -0.39 14.06
CA LEU A 150 5.67 -1.21 13.09
C LEU A 150 7.18 -1.11 13.28
N LEU A 151 7.69 0.07 13.58
CA LEU A 151 9.12 0.27 13.84
C LEU A 151 9.57 -0.49 15.10
N ILE A 152 8.76 -0.45 16.17
CA ILE A 152 9.00 -1.24 17.39
C ILE A 152 8.99 -2.74 17.07
N LEU A 153 8.01 -3.20 16.29
CA LEU A 153 7.91 -4.60 15.87
C LEU A 153 9.12 -5.02 15.03
N ALA A 154 9.55 -4.21 14.08
CA ALA A 154 10.74 -4.47 13.27
C ALA A 154 12.00 -4.55 14.13
N SER A 155 12.18 -3.60 15.06
CA SER A 155 13.31 -3.56 15.98
C SER A 155 13.33 -4.81 16.87
N PHE A 156 12.16 -5.20 17.41
CA PHE A 156 12.03 -6.41 18.20
C PHE A 156 12.41 -7.67 17.39
N ARG A 157 11.96 -7.79 16.16
CA ARG A 157 12.27 -8.92 15.29
C ARG A 157 13.75 -8.98 14.92
N TRP A 158 14.40 -7.86 14.60
CA TRP A 158 15.84 -7.81 14.39
C TRP A 158 16.64 -8.19 15.63
N MET A 159 16.22 -7.73 16.82
CA MET A 159 16.87 -8.13 18.07
C MET A 159 16.70 -9.62 18.36
N ALA A 160 15.52 -10.17 18.10
CA ALA A 160 15.24 -11.60 18.28
C ALA A 160 16.08 -12.44 17.30
N GLU A 161 16.25 -11.98 16.05
CA GLU A 161 17.11 -12.63 15.06
C GLU A 161 18.58 -12.62 15.48
N LEU A 162 19.07 -11.46 15.96
CA LEU A 162 20.44 -11.33 16.47
C LEU A 162 20.70 -12.20 17.71
N ALA A 163 19.67 -12.45 18.51
CA ALA A 163 19.75 -13.30 19.71
C ALA A 163 19.48 -14.78 19.41
N ASP A 164 19.29 -15.16 18.14
CA ASP A 164 18.97 -16.53 17.68
C ASP A 164 17.82 -17.17 18.48
N LEU A 165 16.76 -16.40 18.70
CA LEU A 165 15.58 -16.89 19.41
C LEU A 165 14.76 -17.80 18.51
N ALA A 166 14.31 -18.97 19.04
CA ALA A 166 13.51 -19.96 18.30
C ALA A 166 12.22 -19.38 17.64
N ILE A 167 11.72 -18.23 18.14
CA ILE A 167 10.57 -17.53 17.57
C ILE A 167 10.86 -16.96 16.16
N CYS A 168 12.13 -16.77 15.80
CA CYS A 168 12.55 -16.21 14.51
C CYS A 168 12.15 -17.10 13.34
N SER A 169 12.18 -18.43 13.51
CA SER A 169 11.76 -19.38 12.48
C SER A 169 10.32 -19.16 11.99
N GLN A 170 9.47 -18.60 12.84
CA GLN A 170 8.07 -18.29 12.52
C GLN A 170 7.94 -17.11 11.55
N TRP A 171 8.94 -16.25 11.43
CA TRP A 171 8.93 -15.07 10.56
C TRP A 171 9.67 -15.29 9.24
N ALA A 172 10.34 -16.42 9.08
CA ALA A 172 11.11 -16.74 7.88
C ALA A 172 10.29 -16.65 6.57
N GLY A 173 8.98 -16.90 6.65
CA GLY A 173 8.06 -16.74 5.50
C GLY A 173 7.74 -15.29 5.13
N VAL A 174 8.02 -14.31 5.99
CA VAL A 174 7.68 -12.90 5.76
C VAL A 174 8.69 -12.22 4.82
N GLY A 175 9.97 -12.56 4.99
CA GLY A 175 11.08 -11.99 4.21
C GLY A 175 11.68 -12.95 3.19
N GLY A 176 11.13 -14.14 3.02
CA GLY A 176 11.76 -15.21 2.26
C GLY A 176 12.99 -15.74 2.98
N ALA A 177 14.03 -16.12 2.24
CA ALA A 177 15.28 -16.61 2.80
C ALA A 177 16.17 -15.52 3.45
N ASN A 178 15.73 -14.25 3.43
CA ASN A 178 16.53 -13.13 3.93
C ASN A 178 16.11 -12.77 5.37
N PRO A 179 16.93 -13.04 6.40
CA PRO A 179 16.62 -12.81 7.80
C PRO A 179 16.47 -11.32 8.16
N ILE A 180 16.99 -10.41 7.31
CA ILE A 180 16.92 -8.97 7.56
C ILE A 180 15.53 -8.41 7.20
N ARG A 181 14.80 -9.07 6.31
CA ARG A 181 13.46 -8.66 5.85
C ARG A 181 12.37 -9.08 6.85
N VAL A 182 12.41 -8.52 8.03
CA VAL A 182 11.47 -8.84 9.13
C VAL A 182 10.05 -8.28 8.92
N LEU A 183 9.85 -7.40 7.94
CA LEU A 183 8.55 -6.86 7.48
C LEU A 183 8.41 -7.08 5.98
N ASN A 184 7.17 -7.21 5.49
CA ASN A 184 6.90 -7.32 4.06
C ASN A 184 6.98 -5.96 3.32
N ALA A 185 6.95 -5.99 1.98
CA ALA A 185 7.12 -4.80 1.16
C ALA A 185 6.03 -3.73 1.39
N ASN A 186 4.78 -4.11 1.68
CA ASN A 186 3.70 -3.16 1.98
C ASN A 186 3.91 -2.45 3.33
N GLN A 187 4.40 -3.18 4.34
CA GLN A 187 4.74 -2.62 5.64
C GLN A 187 5.97 -1.69 5.55
N ALA A 188 6.95 -2.05 4.72
CA ALA A 188 8.09 -1.17 4.42
C ALA A 188 7.65 0.09 3.66
N LEU A 189 6.70 -0.01 2.71
CA LEU A 189 6.10 1.15 2.06
C LEU A 189 5.40 2.07 3.07
N PHE A 190 4.66 1.48 4.01
CA PHE A 190 3.99 2.24 5.07
C PHE A 190 4.98 3.06 5.90
N LEU A 191 6.13 2.45 6.31
CA LEU A 191 7.20 3.16 7.00
C LEU A 191 7.82 4.26 6.16
N SER A 192 8.01 4.02 4.85
CA SER A 192 8.48 5.03 3.90
C SER A 192 7.50 6.21 3.80
N GLN A 193 6.20 5.96 3.72
CA GLN A 193 5.18 7.01 3.69
C GLN A 193 5.15 7.78 5.02
N ALA A 194 5.32 7.11 6.15
CA ALA A 194 5.46 7.79 7.45
C ALA A 194 6.72 8.66 7.52
N PHE A 195 7.84 8.21 6.93
CA PHE A 195 9.03 9.04 6.77
C PHE A 195 8.73 10.32 5.98
N LEU A 196 8.01 10.23 4.85
CA LEU A 196 7.59 11.39 4.08
C LEU A 196 6.68 12.34 4.88
N VAL A 197 5.78 11.77 5.70
CA VAL A 197 4.93 12.54 6.64
C VAL A 197 5.81 13.29 7.65
N THR A 198 6.80 12.64 8.25
CA THR A 198 7.69 13.29 9.23
C THR A 198 8.55 14.38 8.61
N LEU A 199 9.05 14.19 7.38
CA LEU A 199 9.76 15.23 6.62
C LEU A 199 8.88 16.45 6.35
N TYR A 200 7.62 16.22 6.00
CA TYR A 200 6.66 17.30 5.78
C TYR A 200 6.40 18.06 7.10
N LEU A 201 6.11 17.34 8.19
CA LEU A 201 5.84 17.93 9.49
C LEU A 201 7.05 18.66 10.08
N TYR A 202 8.26 18.18 9.85
CA TYR A 202 9.51 18.83 10.31
C TYR A 202 9.58 20.30 9.90
N ARG A 203 9.02 20.66 8.74
CA ARG A 203 9.00 22.04 8.25
C ARG A 203 7.93 22.90 8.90
N HIS A 204 6.87 22.28 9.42
CA HIS A 204 5.64 22.95 9.83
C HIS A 204 5.38 22.94 11.32
N THR A 205 6.26 22.30 12.13
CA THR A 205 6.08 22.22 13.59
C THR A 205 7.32 22.64 14.37
N ALA A 206 7.14 22.93 15.67
CA ALA A 206 8.23 23.29 16.57
C ALA A 206 9.04 22.07 17.06
N ALA A 207 8.47 20.86 17.03
CA ALA A 207 9.08 19.63 17.55
C ALA A 207 10.14 19.04 16.60
N LYS A 208 11.07 19.87 16.12
CA LYS A 208 12.02 19.52 15.05
C LYS A 208 12.95 18.37 15.43
N PHE A 209 13.48 18.37 16.65
CA PHE A 209 14.43 17.34 17.07
C PHE A 209 13.77 15.95 17.12
N ALA A 210 12.63 15.82 17.77
CA ALA A 210 11.91 14.54 17.87
C ALA A 210 11.50 14.01 16.48
N LEU A 211 11.03 14.90 15.60
CA LEU A 211 10.69 14.53 14.22
C LEU A 211 11.92 14.13 13.39
N ALA A 212 13.07 14.78 13.59
CA ALA A 212 14.31 14.40 12.92
C ALA A 212 14.78 13.01 13.37
N CYS A 213 14.78 12.74 14.67
CA CYS A 213 15.14 11.43 15.22
C CYS A 213 14.20 10.33 14.71
N PHE A 214 12.88 10.57 14.74
CA PHE A 214 11.89 9.61 14.27
C PHE A 214 12.00 9.39 12.75
N SER A 215 12.19 10.45 11.99
CA SER A 215 12.42 10.39 10.53
C SER A 215 13.69 9.59 10.20
N GLY A 216 14.78 9.81 10.94
CA GLY A 216 16.02 9.05 10.79
C GLY A 216 15.81 7.56 11.07
N ALA A 217 15.10 7.21 12.15
CA ALA A 217 14.79 5.83 12.50
C ALA A 217 13.93 5.14 11.44
N LEU A 218 12.90 5.84 10.91
CA LEU A 218 12.06 5.32 9.82
C LEU A 218 12.86 5.08 8.54
N LEU A 219 13.71 6.04 8.15
CA LEU A 219 14.56 5.90 6.96
C LEU A 219 15.55 4.75 7.12
N LEU A 220 16.18 4.64 8.28
CA LEU A 220 17.08 3.52 8.58
C LEU A 220 16.36 2.18 8.47
N ALA A 221 15.15 2.07 9.04
CA ALA A 221 14.35 0.86 8.94
C ALA A 221 14.00 0.52 7.47
N VAL A 222 13.60 1.51 6.66
CA VAL A 222 13.33 1.32 5.22
C VAL A 222 14.57 0.81 4.48
N ILE A 223 15.75 1.32 4.80
CA ILE A 223 17.01 0.86 4.20
C ILE A 223 17.32 -0.59 4.63
N LEU A 224 17.25 -0.88 5.93
CA LEU A 224 17.57 -2.20 6.49
C LEU A 224 16.59 -3.29 6.04
N LEU A 225 15.35 -2.96 5.73
CA LEU A 225 14.35 -3.93 5.21
C LEU A 225 14.66 -4.40 3.78
N GLU A 226 15.57 -3.77 3.05
CA GLU A 226 16.09 -4.18 1.73
C GLU A 226 15.00 -4.39 0.65
N HIS A 227 13.86 -3.70 0.74
CA HIS A 227 12.85 -3.69 -0.31
C HIS A 227 13.18 -2.64 -1.37
N ARG A 228 13.89 -3.02 -2.43
CA ARG A 228 14.38 -2.14 -3.52
C ARG A 228 13.27 -1.28 -4.14
N SER A 229 12.09 -1.87 -4.37
CA SER A 229 10.91 -1.15 -4.89
C SER A 229 10.45 -0.04 -3.95
N VAL A 230 10.58 -0.25 -2.64
CA VAL A 230 10.26 0.78 -1.63
C VAL A 230 11.32 1.88 -1.66
N TRP A 231 12.61 1.55 -1.84
CA TRP A 231 13.67 2.56 -1.99
C TRP A 231 13.40 3.47 -3.20
N VAL A 232 13.07 2.87 -4.36
CA VAL A 232 12.74 3.63 -5.57
C VAL A 232 11.50 4.49 -5.37
N ALA A 233 10.45 3.94 -4.75
CA ALA A 233 9.22 4.66 -4.43
C ALA A 233 9.49 5.83 -3.46
N THR A 234 10.35 5.62 -2.44
CA THR A 234 10.76 6.65 -1.49
C THR A 234 11.54 7.77 -2.19
N ALA A 235 12.52 7.42 -3.01
CA ALA A 235 13.33 8.38 -3.74
C ALA A 235 12.48 9.23 -4.70
N ALA A 236 11.58 8.59 -5.46
CA ALA A 236 10.65 9.29 -6.35
C ALA A 236 9.75 10.26 -5.58
N ALA A 237 9.22 9.82 -4.46
CA ALA A 237 8.37 10.66 -3.60
C ALA A 237 9.15 11.84 -2.99
N CYS A 238 10.38 11.61 -2.53
CA CYS A 238 11.26 12.69 -2.07
C CYS A 238 11.55 13.69 -3.20
N GLY A 239 11.74 13.22 -4.43
CA GLY A 239 11.89 14.06 -5.62
C GLY A 239 10.66 14.93 -5.87
N VAL A 240 9.45 14.36 -5.79
CA VAL A 240 8.18 15.09 -5.92
C VAL A 240 8.04 16.13 -4.81
N LEU A 241 8.37 15.78 -3.57
CA LEU A 241 8.35 16.71 -2.43
C LEU A 241 9.34 17.87 -2.65
N ALA A 242 10.57 17.56 -3.06
CA ALA A 242 11.61 18.55 -3.31
C ALA A 242 11.24 19.48 -4.48
N TRP A 243 10.63 18.95 -5.54
CA TRP A 243 10.14 19.74 -6.66
C TRP A 243 9.03 20.69 -6.22
N ARG A 244 8.05 20.21 -5.50
CA ARG A 244 6.93 21.02 -5.01
C ARG A 244 7.40 22.13 -4.07
N GLU A 245 8.31 21.83 -3.17
CA GLU A 245 8.86 22.75 -2.19
C GLU A 245 9.95 23.67 -2.74
N LYS A 246 10.22 23.61 -4.05
CA LYS A 246 11.32 24.34 -4.71
C LYS A 246 12.69 24.11 -4.00
N ALA A 247 12.84 22.94 -3.37
CA ALA A 247 14.03 22.57 -2.58
C ALA A 247 14.97 21.63 -3.33
N TRP A 248 14.89 21.61 -4.66
CA TRP A 248 15.62 20.66 -5.50
C TRP A 248 17.13 20.66 -5.26
N LYS A 249 17.73 21.86 -5.10
CA LYS A 249 19.17 21.98 -4.78
C LYS A 249 19.52 21.26 -3.47
N LYS A 250 18.71 21.48 -2.41
CA LYS A 250 18.91 20.83 -1.10
C LYS A 250 18.72 19.31 -1.20
N PHE A 251 17.74 18.87 -1.98
CA PHE A 251 17.50 17.44 -2.24
C PHE A 251 18.70 16.79 -2.95
N MET A 252 19.18 17.40 -4.04
CA MET A 252 20.35 16.89 -4.75
C MET A 252 21.60 16.86 -3.87
N THR A 253 21.81 17.92 -3.08
CA THR A 253 22.93 17.95 -2.10
C THR A 253 22.79 16.82 -1.08
N ALA A 254 21.58 16.57 -0.56
CA ALA A 254 21.35 15.48 0.39
C ALA A 254 21.56 14.09 -0.25
N VAL A 255 21.15 13.89 -1.50
CA VAL A 255 21.39 12.64 -2.25
C VAL A 255 22.89 12.43 -2.47
N LEU A 256 23.61 13.46 -2.90
CA LEU A 256 25.07 13.38 -3.11
C LEU A 256 25.81 13.12 -1.79
N LEU A 257 25.42 13.79 -0.72
CA LEU A 257 26.00 13.57 0.61
C LEU A 257 25.71 12.15 1.12
N ALA A 258 24.48 11.67 0.96
CA ALA A 258 24.10 10.30 1.32
C ALA A 258 24.90 9.27 0.52
N ALA A 259 25.06 9.46 -0.79
CA ALA A 259 25.90 8.61 -1.63
C ALA A 259 27.37 8.65 -1.21
N PHE A 260 27.87 9.85 -0.89
CA PHE A 260 29.26 10.03 -0.43
C PHE A 260 29.53 9.35 0.91
N ILE A 261 28.54 9.31 1.82
CA ILE A 261 28.65 8.62 3.11
C ILE A 261 28.40 7.11 2.93
N ALA A 262 27.40 6.73 2.11
CA ALA A 262 27.05 5.33 1.92
C ALA A 262 28.17 4.53 1.25
N LEU A 263 28.92 5.15 0.35
CA LEU A 263 29.99 4.46 -0.38
C LEU A 263 31.12 3.97 0.55
N PRO A 264 31.74 4.82 1.40
CA PRO A 264 32.72 4.36 2.39
C PRO A 264 32.16 3.38 3.43
N VAL A 265 30.91 3.61 3.89
CA VAL A 265 30.25 2.70 4.83
C VAL A 265 30.03 1.33 4.18
N TYR A 266 29.62 1.28 2.93
CA TYR A 266 29.51 0.05 2.15
C TYR A 266 30.86 -0.69 2.07
N PHE A 267 31.95 0.00 1.71
CA PHE A 267 33.29 -0.61 1.65
C PHE A 267 33.79 -1.08 3.03
N LEU A 268 33.52 -0.34 4.10
CA LEU A 268 33.87 -0.75 5.45
C LEU A 268 33.06 -2.00 5.89
N LEU A 269 31.75 -1.99 5.68
CA LEU A 269 30.88 -3.11 6.03
C LEU A 269 31.16 -4.33 5.18
N SER A 270 31.48 -4.19 3.90
CA SER A 270 31.82 -5.32 3.03
C SER A 270 33.03 -6.10 3.48
N ASN A 271 33.92 -5.47 4.23
CA ASN A 271 35.13 -6.10 4.77
C ASN A 271 34.97 -6.69 6.19
N TYR A 272 33.98 -6.25 6.96
CA TYR A 272 33.87 -6.57 8.39
C TYR A 272 32.60 -7.31 8.84
N ALA A 273 31.54 -7.33 8.04
CA ALA A 273 30.24 -7.81 8.52
C ALA A 273 29.67 -8.95 7.65
N GLY A 274 30.00 -10.19 7.96
CA GLY A 274 29.62 -11.40 7.24
C GLY A 274 28.26 -11.43 6.54
N THR A 275 27.16 -11.78 7.24
CA THR A 275 25.84 -12.01 6.63
C THR A 275 25.11 -10.73 6.18
N VAL A 276 25.21 -9.63 6.95
CA VAL A 276 24.54 -8.35 6.65
C VAL A 276 25.16 -7.71 5.40
N SER A 277 26.48 -7.76 5.29
CA SER A 277 27.19 -7.21 4.12
C SER A 277 26.91 -8.02 2.86
N ALA A 278 26.84 -9.34 2.95
CA ALA A 278 26.51 -10.20 1.83
C ALA A 278 25.09 -9.91 1.31
N SER A 279 24.12 -9.74 2.21
CA SER A 279 22.73 -9.41 1.84
C SER A 279 22.60 -8.03 1.22
N LEU A 280 23.22 -7.00 1.79
CA LEU A 280 23.23 -5.65 1.20
C LEU A 280 23.93 -5.63 -0.15
N ARG A 281 25.04 -6.36 -0.28
CA ARG A 281 25.79 -6.50 -1.52
C ARG A 281 24.94 -7.15 -2.62
N SER A 282 24.32 -8.30 -2.32
CA SER A 282 23.41 -8.95 -3.27
C SER A 282 22.23 -8.03 -3.63
N SER A 283 21.70 -7.27 -2.68
CA SER A 283 20.61 -6.32 -2.94
C SER A 283 20.99 -5.17 -3.87
N VAL A 284 22.26 -4.80 -3.93
CA VAL A 284 22.75 -3.73 -4.83
C VAL A 284 23.26 -4.30 -6.15
N GLU A 285 23.97 -5.41 -6.15
CA GLU A 285 24.63 -5.99 -7.34
C GLU A 285 23.66 -6.81 -8.22
N GLU A 286 22.76 -7.60 -7.61
CA GLU A 286 21.82 -8.48 -8.33
C GLU A 286 20.93 -7.78 -9.39
N PRO A 287 20.43 -6.52 -9.20
CA PRO A 287 19.65 -5.87 -10.25
C PRO A 287 20.41 -5.63 -11.55
N PHE A 288 21.74 -5.58 -11.49
CA PHE A 288 22.61 -5.32 -12.62
C PHE A 288 23.20 -6.61 -13.22
N ASP A 289 22.95 -7.77 -12.60
CA ASP A 289 23.33 -9.07 -13.16
C ASP A 289 22.28 -9.50 -14.20
N PRO A 290 22.63 -9.53 -15.50
CA PRO A 290 21.69 -9.87 -16.56
C PRO A 290 21.21 -11.33 -16.48
N ALA A 291 21.92 -12.22 -15.80
CA ALA A 291 21.59 -13.64 -15.71
C ALA A 291 20.65 -13.97 -14.55
N HIS A 292 20.64 -13.16 -13.48
CA HIS A 292 19.89 -13.46 -12.23
C HIS A 292 19.06 -12.25 -11.75
N SER A 293 18.85 -11.25 -12.62
CA SER A 293 18.13 -10.03 -12.26
C SER A 293 16.66 -10.28 -11.99
N THR A 294 16.19 -9.91 -10.79
CA THR A 294 14.75 -9.90 -10.47
C THR A 294 13.96 -8.99 -11.41
N ILE A 295 14.60 -8.05 -12.09
CA ILE A 295 13.96 -7.18 -13.10
C ILE A 295 13.74 -7.96 -14.40
N ALA A 296 14.74 -8.74 -14.85
CA ALA A 296 14.61 -9.57 -16.06
C ALA A 296 13.47 -10.57 -15.91
N TRP A 297 13.47 -11.33 -14.82
CA TRP A 297 12.40 -12.27 -14.45
C TRP A 297 11.01 -11.62 -14.46
N ARG A 298 10.87 -10.43 -13.84
CA ARG A 298 9.58 -9.70 -13.84
C ARG A 298 9.18 -9.25 -15.22
N THR A 299 10.12 -8.77 -16.03
CA THR A 299 9.85 -8.29 -17.38
C THR A 299 9.34 -9.42 -18.26
N GLU A 300 9.95 -10.61 -18.18
CA GLU A 300 9.51 -11.81 -18.87
C GLU A 300 8.10 -12.21 -18.43
N LEU A 301 7.84 -12.26 -17.13
CA LEU A 301 6.52 -12.55 -16.59
C LEU A 301 5.48 -11.53 -17.09
N TRP A 302 5.81 -10.22 -17.08
CA TRP A 302 4.88 -9.18 -17.59
C TRP A 302 4.58 -9.35 -19.07
N GLN A 303 5.57 -9.73 -19.89
CA GLN A 303 5.37 -10.00 -21.31
C GLN A 303 4.39 -11.16 -21.50
N GLN A 304 4.52 -12.25 -20.75
CA GLN A 304 3.59 -13.39 -20.84
C GLN A 304 2.16 -12.98 -20.46
N TYR A 305 1.97 -12.21 -19.37
CA TYR A 305 0.66 -11.66 -19.02
C TYR A 305 0.07 -10.76 -20.12
N ILE A 306 0.89 -9.93 -20.75
CA ILE A 306 0.44 -9.05 -21.84
C ILE A 306 0.10 -9.87 -23.08
N PHE A 307 0.89 -10.89 -23.45
CA PHE A 307 0.59 -11.78 -24.56
C PHE A 307 -0.70 -12.58 -24.33
N GLU A 308 -0.90 -13.11 -23.13
CA GLU A 308 -2.18 -13.73 -22.76
C GLU A 308 -3.35 -12.75 -22.97
N PHE A 309 -3.19 -11.50 -22.49
CA PHE A 309 -4.23 -10.48 -22.65
C PHE A 309 -4.50 -10.15 -24.13
N ILE A 310 -3.47 -10.02 -24.96
CA ILE A 310 -3.63 -9.73 -26.40
C ILE A 310 -4.38 -10.86 -27.12
N ALA A 311 -4.24 -12.09 -26.66
CA ALA A 311 -4.95 -13.24 -27.21
C ALA A 311 -6.44 -13.28 -26.82
N LEU A 312 -6.90 -12.45 -25.87
CA LEU A 312 -8.30 -12.39 -25.45
C LEU A 312 -9.19 -11.77 -26.52
N ASN A 313 -10.43 -12.25 -26.60
CA ASN A 313 -11.41 -11.80 -27.59
C ASN A 313 -12.74 -11.37 -26.94
N GLY A 314 -13.47 -10.48 -27.62
CA GLY A 314 -14.83 -10.11 -27.23
C GLY A 314 -14.92 -9.49 -25.84
N ALA A 315 -15.78 -10.05 -24.99
CA ALA A 315 -16.02 -9.54 -23.64
C ALA A 315 -14.78 -9.66 -22.72
N GLN A 316 -13.92 -10.64 -22.95
CA GLN A 316 -12.70 -10.82 -22.15
C GLN A 316 -11.70 -9.69 -22.36
N THR A 317 -11.63 -9.08 -23.53
CA THR A 317 -10.80 -7.89 -23.75
C THR A 317 -11.23 -6.73 -22.82
N TRP A 318 -12.53 -6.59 -22.58
CA TRP A 318 -13.07 -5.50 -21.73
C TRP A 318 -13.01 -5.81 -20.24
N PHE A 319 -13.26 -7.06 -19.83
CA PHE A 319 -13.39 -7.47 -18.43
C PHE A 319 -12.25 -8.36 -17.93
N GLY A 320 -11.29 -8.71 -18.79
CA GLY A 320 -10.15 -9.56 -18.45
C GLY A 320 -10.48 -11.06 -18.40
N THR A 321 -9.50 -11.82 -17.92
CA THR A 321 -9.64 -13.28 -17.70
C THR A 321 -10.54 -13.62 -16.51
N GLY A 322 -10.85 -12.65 -15.66
CA GLY A 322 -11.51 -12.86 -14.38
C GLY A 322 -10.54 -13.21 -13.25
N PHE A 323 -10.97 -12.97 -12.02
CA PHE A 323 -10.19 -13.35 -10.83
C PHE A 323 -10.27 -14.86 -10.60
N GLY A 324 -9.21 -15.42 -10.00
CA GLY A 324 -9.11 -16.86 -9.72
C GLY A 324 -8.58 -17.69 -10.88
N ASN A 325 -8.15 -17.07 -11.97
CA ASN A 325 -7.51 -17.77 -13.08
C ASN A 325 -6.21 -18.47 -12.60
N PRO A 326 -6.13 -19.82 -12.68
CA PRO A 326 -4.97 -20.58 -12.21
C PRO A 326 -3.82 -20.59 -13.21
N ALA A 327 -3.74 -19.61 -14.12
CA ALA A 327 -2.71 -19.60 -15.15
C ALA A 327 -1.32 -19.69 -14.53
N THR A 328 -0.53 -20.57 -15.08
CA THR A 328 0.91 -20.74 -14.75
C THR A 328 1.73 -20.31 -15.94
N TYR A 329 2.81 -19.64 -15.67
CA TYR A 329 3.73 -19.11 -16.68
C TYR A 329 5.08 -19.77 -16.53
N ASP A 330 5.74 -20.06 -17.63
CA ASP A 330 7.11 -20.54 -17.63
C ASP A 330 8.05 -19.33 -17.72
N VAL A 331 8.79 -19.09 -16.64
CA VAL A 331 9.77 -18.01 -16.56
C VAL A 331 11.11 -18.62 -16.20
N GLU A 332 12.08 -18.50 -17.09
CA GLU A 332 13.42 -19.08 -16.92
C GLU A 332 13.38 -20.60 -16.60
N GLY A 333 12.46 -21.35 -17.22
CA GLY A 333 12.27 -22.78 -16.99
C GLY A 333 11.58 -23.16 -15.69
N ASN A 334 11.05 -22.19 -14.95
CA ASN A 334 10.28 -22.40 -13.73
C ASN A 334 8.80 -22.10 -13.94
N SER A 335 7.93 -23.02 -13.54
CA SER A 335 6.48 -22.79 -13.56
C SER A 335 6.06 -21.85 -12.41
N VAL A 336 5.60 -20.66 -12.77
CA VAL A 336 5.22 -19.59 -11.83
C VAL A 336 3.71 -19.37 -11.89
N SER A 337 3.03 -19.50 -10.76
CA SER A 337 1.59 -19.21 -10.60
C SER A 337 1.31 -17.90 -9.86
N ASN A 338 2.32 -17.05 -9.69
CA ASN A 338 2.24 -15.84 -8.87
C ASN A 338 1.65 -14.66 -9.66
N ALA A 339 1.07 -13.72 -8.95
CA ALA A 339 0.69 -12.43 -9.51
C ALA A 339 1.89 -11.73 -10.18
N PRO A 340 1.69 -10.91 -11.24
CA PRO A 340 2.77 -10.38 -12.08
C PRO A 340 3.69 -9.37 -11.38
N HIS A 341 3.53 -9.16 -10.07
CA HIS A 341 4.29 -8.13 -9.35
C HIS A 341 4.26 -6.75 -10.05
N ASN A 342 3.13 -6.43 -10.69
CA ASN A 342 2.83 -5.15 -11.31
C ASN A 342 1.31 -4.98 -11.32
N TYR A 343 0.82 -4.03 -10.53
CA TYR A 343 -0.62 -3.87 -10.34
C TYR A 343 -1.36 -3.42 -11.60
N PHE A 344 -0.69 -2.70 -12.49
CA PHE A 344 -1.31 -2.25 -13.75
C PHE A 344 -1.46 -3.41 -14.74
N VAL A 345 -0.42 -4.24 -14.88
CA VAL A 345 -0.49 -5.47 -15.68
C VAL A 345 -1.51 -6.45 -15.09
N TYR A 346 -1.54 -6.57 -13.77
CA TYR A 346 -2.51 -7.38 -13.07
C TYR A 346 -3.95 -6.91 -13.32
N ALA A 347 -4.22 -5.60 -13.20
CA ALA A 347 -5.54 -5.03 -13.46
C ALA A 347 -5.96 -5.22 -14.93
N LEU A 348 -5.01 -5.07 -15.88
CA LEU A 348 -5.27 -5.33 -17.30
C LEU A 348 -5.65 -6.78 -17.56
N ASN A 349 -4.89 -7.73 -17.03
CA ASN A 349 -5.15 -9.15 -17.27
C ASN A 349 -6.43 -9.60 -16.57
N ARG A 350 -6.62 -9.26 -15.29
CA ARG A 350 -7.77 -9.73 -14.51
C ARG A 350 -9.07 -8.99 -14.79
N ALA A 351 -9.02 -7.67 -14.96
CA ALA A 351 -10.22 -6.83 -15.14
C ALA A 351 -10.30 -6.13 -16.50
N GLY A 352 -9.42 -6.49 -17.43
CA GLY A 352 -9.43 -6.03 -18.81
C GLY A 352 -9.12 -4.54 -18.97
N VAL A 353 -9.43 -4.03 -20.18
CA VAL A 353 -9.26 -2.60 -20.51
C VAL A 353 -10.04 -1.73 -19.53
N LEU A 354 -11.25 -2.11 -19.15
CA LEU A 354 -12.08 -1.35 -18.22
C LEU A 354 -11.42 -1.24 -16.85
N GLY A 355 -10.87 -2.36 -16.32
CA GLY A 355 -10.14 -2.34 -15.05
C GLY A 355 -8.93 -1.43 -15.08
N LEU A 356 -8.08 -1.53 -16.11
CA LEU A 356 -6.89 -0.68 -16.22
C LEU A 356 -7.23 0.79 -16.42
N VAL A 357 -8.14 1.11 -17.35
CA VAL A 357 -8.51 2.50 -17.66
C VAL A 357 -9.14 3.18 -16.44
N THR A 358 -10.06 2.49 -15.75
CA THR A 358 -10.70 3.05 -14.55
C THR A 358 -9.73 3.20 -13.39
N LEU A 359 -8.74 2.30 -13.24
CA LEU A 359 -7.64 2.45 -12.28
C LEU A 359 -6.79 3.69 -12.57
N ILE A 360 -6.38 3.88 -13.83
CA ILE A 360 -5.59 5.05 -14.27
C ILE A 360 -6.41 6.34 -14.04
N LEU A 361 -7.69 6.34 -14.39
CA LEU A 361 -8.57 7.49 -14.16
C LEU A 361 -8.75 7.77 -12.67
N ALA A 362 -8.88 6.74 -11.83
CA ALA A 362 -9.02 6.89 -10.39
C ALA A 362 -7.79 7.58 -9.78
N TYR A 363 -6.58 7.08 -10.06
CA TYR A 363 -5.35 7.70 -9.57
C TYR A 363 -5.04 9.03 -10.26
N GLY A 364 -5.34 9.17 -11.55
CA GLY A 364 -5.24 10.43 -12.28
C GLY A 364 -6.10 11.54 -11.66
N MET A 365 -7.33 11.19 -11.23
CA MET A 365 -8.22 12.12 -10.52
C MET A 365 -7.67 12.48 -9.13
N LEU A 366 -7.09 11.52 -8.39
CA LEU A 366 -6.43 11.82 -7.11
C LEU A 366 -5.27 12.80 -7.31
N LEU A 367 -4.40 12.56 -8.30
CA LEU A 367 -3.30 13.46 -8.65
C LEU A 367 -3.79 14.85 -9.07
N TYR A 368 -4.81 14.91 -9.92
CA TYR A 368 -5.43 16.17 -10.34
C TYR A 368 -5.94 16.98 -9.14
N ARG A 369 -6.60 16.29 -8.20
CA ARG A 369 -7.16 16.93 -7.00
C ARG A 369 -6.09 17.51 -6.07
N VAL A 370 -4.94 16.84 -5.94
CA VAL A 370 -3.84 17.31 -5.08
C VAL A 370 -2.86 18.26 -5.77
N ARG A 371 -2.93 18.42 -7.11
CA ARG A 371 -2.02 19.28 -7.87
C ARG A 371 -2.30 20.78 -7.67
N GLY A 372 -3.54 21.17 -7.45
CA GLY A 372 -4.08 22.49 -7.78
C GLY A 372 -3.92 23.60 -6.75
N ARG A 373 -3.17 23.47 -5.63
CA ARG A 373 -3.19 24.49 -4.57
C ARG A 373 -1.86 24.70 -3.87
N SER A 374 -1.41 25.95 -3.90
CA SER A 374 -0.30 26.44 -3.10
C SER A 374 -0.84 27.30 -1.96
N GLY A 375 -0.85 26.79 -0.74
CA GLY A 375 -1.21 27.52 0.47
C GLY A 375 -0.40 27.01 1.65
N SER A 376 -0.17 27.84 2.65
CA SER A 376 0.81 27.65 3.73
C SER A 376 0.55 26.48 4.71
N TRP A 377 -0.54 25.71 4.54
CA TRP A 377 -0.89 24.54 5.36
C TRP A 377 -1.51 23.43 4.52
N ASP A 378 -0.92 23.14 3.38
CA ASP A 378 -1.55 22.32 2.38
C ASP A 378 -1.05 20.88 2.43
N TYR A 379 -1.73 20.03 3.24
CA TYR A 379 -1.58 18.57 3.22
C TYR A 379 -1.68 17.95 1.82
N LEU A 380 -2.16 18.73 0.82
CA LEU A 380 -2.21 18.29 -0.57
C LEU A 380 -0.82 17.94 -1.11
N GLY A 381 0.21 18.70 -0.72
CA GLY A 381 1.58 18.37 -1.09
C GLY A 381 2.06 17.05 -0.51
N LEU A 382 1.71 16.77 0.74
CA LEU A 382 1.98 15.50 1.38
C LEU A 382 1.25 14.36 0.66
N PHE A 383 -0.04 14.51 0.37
CA PHE A 383 -0.82 13.49 -0.34
C PHE A 383 -0.35 13.25 -1.77
N LEU A 384 0.08 14.31 -2.48
CA LEU A 384 0.71 14.16 -3.79
C LEU A 384 1.97 13.28 -3.68
N THR A 385 2.80 13.54 -2.70
CA THR A 385 4.04 12.81 -2.45
C THR A 385 3.76 11.33 -2.10
N ILE A 386 2.79 11.07 -1.23
CA ILE A 386 2.37 9.71 -0.87
C ILE A 386 1.77 8.99 -2.09
N THR A 387 0.91 9.66 -2.87
CA THR A 387 0.33 9.05 -4.09
C THR A 387 1.41 8.72 -5.12
N ALA A 388 2.42 9.57 -5.27
CA ALA A 388 3.57 9.27 -6.12
C ALA A 388 4.33 8.02 -5.65
N SER A 389 4.56 7.88 -4.34
CA SER A 389 5.18 6.65 -3.79
C SER A 389 4.33 5.40 -4.07
N GLN A 390 3.00 5.50 -3.94
CA GLN A 390 2.08 4.40 -4.26
C GLN A 390 2.20 3.99 -5.73
N LEU A 391 2.10 4.93 -6.65
CA LEU A 391 2.13 4.64 -8.09
C LEU A 391 3.44 3.97 -8.52
N VAL A 392 4.58 4.43 -7.99
CA VAL A 392 5.87 3.81 -8.27
C VAL A 392 5.95 2.41 -7.65
N PHE A 393 5.47 2.23 -6.43
CA PHE A 393 5.44 0.94 -5.77
C PHE A 393 4.53 -0.06 -6.50
N PHE A 394 3.40 0.38 -7.04
CA PHE A 394 2.45 -0.46 -7.78
C PHE A 394 3.00 -0.98 -9.12
N MET A 395 4.10 -0.43 -9.61
CA MET A 395 4.85 -1.04 -10.71
C MET A 395 5.59 -2.32 -10.30
N ALA A 396 5.70 -2.59 -8.99
CA ALA A 396 6.41 -3.76 -8.45
C ALA A 396 5.55 -4.64 -7.54
N TYR A 397 4.44 -4.13 -6.99
CA TYR A 397 3.57 -4.85 -6.05
C TYR A 397 2.12 -4.40 -6.15
N ALA A 398 1.20 -5.27 -5.71
CA ALA A 398 -0.20 -4.88 -5.51
C ALA A 398 -0.35 -4.01 -4.24
N PRO A 399 -1.33 -3.08 -4.22
CA PRO A 399 -1.64 -2.30 -3.02
C PRO A 399 -2.14 -3.19 -1.89
N SER A 400 -1.71 -2.88 -0.68
CA SER A 400 -2.35 -3.36 0.53
C SER A 400 -3.55 -2.48 0.91
N PHE A 401 -4.42 -2.99 1.75
CA PHE A 401 -5.72 -2.39 2.01
C PHE A 401 -5.66 -1.01 2.69
N GLU A 402 -4.63 -0.73 3.48
CA GLU A 402 -4.43 0.59 4.12
C GLU A 402 -4.17 1.70 3.09
N GLN A 403 -3.68 1.35 1.89
CA GLN A 403 -3.47 2.32 0.81
C GLN A 403 -4.80 2.91 0.30
N GLY A 404 -5.91 2.19 0.47
CA GLY A 404 -7.26 2.70 0.23
C GLY A 404 -7.60 3.89 1.15
N LEU A 405 -7.13 3.91 2.41
CA LEU A 405 -7.35 5.03 3.31
C LEU A 405 -6.75 6.34 2.79
N VAL A 406 -5.55 6.28 2.21
CA VAL A 406 -4.90 7.45 1.59
C VAL A 406 -5.73 8.00 0.44
N SER A 407 -6.13 7.11 -0.48
CA SER A 407 -6.99 7.48 -1.62
C SER A 407 -8.30 8.10 -1.15
N GLY A 408 -8.93 7.49 -0.15
CA GLY A 408 -10.15 8.00 0.45
C GLY A 408 -9.96 9.33 1.19
N ALA A 409 -8.85 9.52 1.88
CA ALA A 409 -8.54 10.80 2.52
C ALA A 409 -8.46 11.93 1.48
N ILE A 410 -7.84 11.68 0.33
CA ILE A 410 -7.79 12.64 -0.78
C ILE A 410 -9.19 12.93 -1.34
N LEU A 411 -10.00 11.90 -1.56
CA LEU A 411 -11.39 12.04 -2.02
C LEU A 411 -12.26 12.84 -1.03
N GLY A 412 -12.01 12.67 0.27
CA GLY A 412 -12.72 13.35 1.34
C GLY A 412 -12.33 14.81 1.56
N LEU A 413 -11.23 15.28 0.97
CA LEU A 413 -10.76 16.66 1.15
C LEU A 413 -11.79 17.68 0.68
N ILE A 414 -12.13 18.63 1.55
CA ILE A 414 -12.94 19.77 1.17
C ILE A 414 -12.04 20.87 0.62
N PRO A 415 -12.37 21.41 -0.55
CA PRO A 415 -11.72 22.62 -1.02
C PRO A 415 -11.92 23.76 0.00
N GLN A 416 -10.85 24.26 0.60
CA GLN A 416 -10.94 25.53 1.32
C GLN A 416 -11.25 26.62 0.30
N ARG A 417 -12.40 27.29 0.45
CA ARG A 417 -12.64 28.54 -0.29
C ARG A 417 -11.57 29.54 0.15
N PRO A 418 -10.90 30.26 -0.76
CA PRO A 418 -10.09 31.37 -0.35
C PRO A 418 -10.98 32.28 0.51
N SER A 419 -10.48 32.67 1.69
CA SER A 419 -11.14 33.67 2.51
C SER A 419 -11.19 34.94 1.68
N THR A 420 -12.38 35.28 1.21
CA THR A 420 -12.65 36.56 0.52
C THR A 420 -12.87 37.67 1.52
N GLU A 421 -12.30 37.58 2.72
CA GLU A 421 -12.31 38.70 3.65
C GLU A 421 -11.11 39.60 3.32
N PRO A 422 -11.37 40.83 2.84
CA PRO A 422 -10.32 41.86 2.81
C PRO A 422 -9.97 42.20 4.25
N SER A 423 -8.69 42.11 4.58
CA SER A 423 -8.08 42.62 5.82
C SER A 423 -8.22 44.13 5.95
#